data_4db82c288b3f004bc24ce9d6202a84c4
#
_entry.id   4db82c288b3f004bc24ce9d6202a84c4
#
_cell.length_a   1.000
_cell.length_b   1.000
_cell.length_c   1.000
_cell.angle_alpha   90.00
_cell.angle_beta   90.00
_cell.angle_gamma   90.00
#
_symmetry.space_group_name_H-M   'P 1'
#
loop_
_entity.id
_entity.type
_entity.pdbx_description
1 polymer ?
#
loop_
_entity_poly.entity_id
_entity_poly.type
_entity_poly.pdbx_seq_one_letter_code
_entity_poly.pdbx_strand_id
1 'polypeptide(L)'
;MIKYLELKLVTAQHGSEISEAVQRVVDSGWYLQGTENKAFCEEFASFIGTAHCVGCGNGLDALTLILRAYKEMGIMEDGDEVIVPANTYIATILAITENNLKPVLVEPRIDTFQIDDTRIEEAITPRTRAIMIVHLYGKCAYTDRIGDICRRHNLRLIEDNAQAHGCKYGNRRTGSLGNAAAHSFYPGKNLGALGDGGAVTTNDTELAETIAALANYGSSRKYVFDYKGRNSRLDEVQAAVLRVKLRYLDADNSRRRNIALQYAERIQNKRLQLPSMEYCKQSVHHIFPVLCKQRDELQKYLLENGVQTQVHYPIPPHRQLCYKEMAEQKLPITEQIHAEELSIPLNQTLTQEEVETIIGLLNKF
;
A
#
# COMPACT_ATOMS: atom_id res chain seq x y z
N MET A 1 -27.13 9.34 -1.44
CA MET A 1 -25.92 9.41 -0.56
C MET A 1 -24.75 8.87 -1.34
N ILE A 2 -23.74 9.67 -1.52
CA ILE A 2 -22.47 9.28 -2.18
C ILE A 2 -21.62 8.55 -1.14
N LYS A 3 -21.38 7.26 -1.36
CA LYS A 3 -20.56 6.44 -0.46
C LYS A 3 -19.08 6.73 -0.69
N TYR A 4 -18.27 6.63 0.35
CA TYR A 4 -16.82 6.75 0.21
C TYR A 4 -16.24 5.72 -0.77
N LEU A 5 -16.66 4.46 -0.65
CA LEU A 5 -16.34 3.35 -1.57
C LEU A 5 -17.47 2.33 -1.55
N GLU A 6 -17.96 1.94 -2.70
CA GLU A 6 -18.99 0.89 -2.82
C GLU A 6 -18.43 -0.33 -3.55
N LEU A 7 -17.92 -1.30 -2.77
CA LEU A 7 -17.28 -2.51 -3.30
C LEU A 7 -18.20 -3.33 -4.21
N LYS A 8 -19.52 -3.29 -3.97
CA LYS A 8 -20.49 -3.94 -4.86
C LYS A 8 -20.42 -3.40 -6.29
N LEU A 9 -20.33 -2.08 -6.46
CA LEU A 9 -20.23 -1.45 -7.77
C LEU A 9 -18.85 -1.73 -8.41
N VAL A 10 -17.78 -1.67 -7.62
CA VAL A 10 -16.42 -1.99 -8.11
C VAL A 10 -16.37 -3.43 -8.64
N THR A 11 -16.95 -4.39 -7.92
CA THR A 11 -17.00 -5.79 -8.36
C THR A 11 -17.90 -5.97 -9.58
N ALA A 12 -19.04 -5.28 -9.63
CA ALA A 12 -20.00 -5.38 -10.72
C ALA A 12 -19.46 -4.91 -12.08
N GLN A 13 -18.42 -4.04 -12.11
CA GLN A 13 -17.80 -3.61 -13.37
C GLN A 13 -17.28 -4.78 -14.23
N HIS A 14 -16.84 -5.87 -13.59
CA HIS A 14 -16.31 -7.08 -14.23
C HIS A 14 -17.01 -8.34 -13.69
N GLY A 15 -18.27 -8.22 -13.26
CA GLY A 15 -18.98 -9.25 -12.48
C GLY A 15 -19.11 -10.60 -13.18
N SER A 16 -19.39 -10.65 -14.50
CA SER A 16 -19.48 -11.90 -15.26
C SER A 16 -18.12 -12.63 -15.31
N GLU A 17 -17.06 -11.91 -15.67
CA GLU A 17 -15.72 -12.51 -15.75
C GLU A 17 -15.20 -12.98 -14.39
N ILE A 18 -15.52 -12.21 -13.31
CA ILE A 18 -15.20 -12.61 -11.94
C ILE A 18 -15.96 -13.88 -11.55
N SER A 19 -17.27 -13.95 -11.86
CA SER A 19 -18.09 -15.12 -11.55
C SER A 19 -17.59 -16.37 -12.28
N GLU A 20 -17.27 -16.26 -13.57
CA GLU A 20 -16.68 -17.33 -14.36
C GLU A 20 -15.32 -17.79 -13.81
N ALA A 21 -14.48 -16.84 -13.38
CA ALA A 21 -13.17 -17.15 -12.79
C ALA A 21 -13.31 -17.92 -11.47
N VAL A 22 -14.23 -17.49 -10.60
CA VAL A 22 -14.54 -18.19 -9.34
C VAL A 22 -15.11 -19.59 -9.61
N GLN A 23 -16.04 -19.72 -10.57
CA GLN A 23 -16.63 -21.01 -10.92
C GLN A 23 -15.58 -22.01 -11.43
N ARG A 24 -14.61 -21.56 -12.25
CA ARG A 24 -13.52 -22.46 -12.69
C ARG A 24 -12.72 -23.03 -11.52
N VAL A 25 -12.48 -22.24 -10.47
CA VAL A 25 -11.79 -22.72 -9.26
C VAL A 25 -12.65 -23.74 -8.51
N VAL A 26 -13.96 -23.45 -8.35
CA VAL A 26 -14.88 -24.39 -7.71
C VAL A 26 -14.95 -25.71 -8.45
N ASP A 27 -15.07 -25.67 -9.78
CA ASP A 27 -15.17 -26.87 -10.63
C ASP A 27 -13.87 -27.70 -10.61
N SER A 28 -12.71 -27.04 -10.41
CA SER A 28 -11.44 -27.72 -10.33
C SER A 28 -11.22 -28.52 -9.05
N GLY A 29 -11.91 -28.13 -7.95
CA GLY A 29 -11.69 -28.66 -6.60
C GLY A 29 -10.28 -28.37 -6.03
N TRP A 30 -9.50 -27.53 -6.67
CA TRP A 30 -8.13 -27.15 -6.22
C TRP A 30 -8.13 -25.72 -5.70
N TYR A 31 -7.94 -25.53 -4.39
CA TYR A 31 -8.17 -24.26 -3.71
C TYR A 31 -6.92 -23.52 -3.24
N LEU A 32 -5.75 -24.18 -3.21
CA LEU A 32 -4.49 -23.61 -2.71
C LEU A 32 -3.31 -24.01 -3.61
N GLN A 33 -2.42 -23.04 -3.89
CA GLN A 33 -1.15 -23.25 -4.61
C GLN A 33 -1.32 -23.99 -5.95
N GLY A 34 -2.39 -23.67 -6.68
CA GLY A 34 -2.72 -24.28 -7.97
C GLY A 34 -2.43 -23.37 -9.16
N THR A 35 -3.22 -23.55 -10.21
CA THR A 35 -2.99 -22.91 -11.51
C THR A 35 -3.27 -21.41 -11.48
N GLU A 36 -4.33 -20.96 -10.79
CA GLU A 36 -4.69 -19.54 -10.76
C GLU A 36 -3.66 -18.74 -9.96
N ASN A 37 -3.17 -19.26 -8.84
CA ASN A 37 -2.13 -18.61 -8.05
C ASN A 37 -0.82 -18.49 -8.84
N LYS A 38 -0.40 -19.57 -9.48
CA LYS A 38 0.81 -19.57 -10.33
C LYS A 38 0.69 -18.54 -11.44
N ALA A 39 -0.41 -18.58 -12.20
CA ALA A 39 -0.64 -17.66 -13.30
C ALA A 39 -0.74 -16.20 -12.83
N PHE A 40 -1.43 -15.94 -11.72
CA PHE A 40 -1.47 -14.59 -11.13
C PHE A 40 -0.08 -14.09 -10.76
N CYS A 41 0.74 -14.91 -10.12
CA CYS A 41 2.10 -14.51 -9.72
C CYS A 41 2.96 -14.19 -10.95
N GLU A 42 2.87 -14.99 -12.02
CA GLU A 42 3.58 -14.74 -13.29
C GLU A 42 3.09 -13.43 -13.97
N GLU A 43 1.77 -13.26 -14.08
CA GLU A 43 1.14 -12.07 -14.67
C GLU A 43 1.46 -10.81 -13.86
N PHE A 44 1.41 -10.89 -12.53
CA PHE A 44 1.68 -9.76 -11.65
C PHE A 44 3.16 -9.38 -11.61
N ALA A 45 4.08 -10.36 -11.58
CA ALA A 45 5.52 -10.11 -11.71
C ALA A 45 5.83 -9.40 -13.03
N SER A 46 5.27 -9.87 -14.14
CA SER A 46 5.38 -9.21 -15.45
C SER A 46 4.82 -7.80 -15.45
N PHE A 47 3.64 -7.59 -14.85
CA PHE A 47 3.01 -6.27 -14.74
C PHE A 47 3.86 -5.28 -13.94
N ILE A 48 4.42 -5.72 -12.83
CA ILE A 48 5.31 -4.91 -11.97
C ILE A 48 6.67 -4.70 -12.64
N GLY A 49 7.17 -5.68 -13.39
CA GLY A 49 8.50 -5.67 -14.01
C GLY A 49 9.58 -6.27 -13.10
N THR A 50 9.26 -7.35 -12.38
CA THR A 50 10.18 -8.11 -11.53
C THR A 50 10.28 -9.56 -12.01
N ALA A 51 11.34 -10.27 -11.59
CA ALA A 51 11.54 -11.67 -11.93
C ALA A 51 10.60 -12.61 -11.18
N HIS A 52 10.26 -12.25 -9.92
CA HIS A 52 9.50 -13.11 -9.02
C HIS A 52 8.33 -12.38 -8.38
N CYS A 53 7.25 -13.14 -8.17
CA CYS A 53 6.12 -12.79 -7.31
C CYS A 53 5.76 -14.02 -6.46
N VAL A 54 5.59 -13.82 -5.16
CA VAL A 54 5.17 -14.85 -4.21
C VAL A 54 3.87 -14.43 -3.56
N GLY A 55 2.77 -15.14 -3.82
CA GLY A 55 1.47 -14.90 -3.22
C GLY A 55 1.44 -15.27 -1.73
N CYS A 56 0.80 -14.44 -0.90
CA CYS A 56 0.64 -14.66 0.54
C CYS A 56 -0.74 -14.21 1.03
N GLY A 57 -1.02 -14.40 2.31
CA GLY A 57 -2.34 -14.21 2.89
C GLY A 57 -2.84 -12.76 2.89
N ASN A 58 -1.95 -11.78 3.07
CA ASN A 58 -2.29 -10.36 3.12
C ASN A 58 -1.04 -9.47 3.04
N GLY A 59 -1.22 -8.14 3.02
CA GLY A 59 -0.12 -7.19 2.90
C GLY A 59 0.78 -7.10 4.14
N LEU A 60 0.25 -7.29 5.35
CA LEU A 60 1.05 -7.34 6.57
C LEU A 60 1.97 -8.56 6.54
N ASP A 61 1.44 -9.71 6.18
CA ASP A 61 2.23 -10.93 6.01
C ASP A 61 3.32 -10.74 4.95
N ALA A 62 3.04 -10.05 3.85
CA ALA A 62 4.05 -9.76 2.82
C ALA A 62 5.24 -8.98 3.38
N LEU A 63 4.99 -7.91 4.17
CA LEU A 63 6.05 -7.13 4.84
C LEU A 63 6.79 -7.97 5.88
N THR A 64 6.05 -8.70 6.72
CA THR A 64 6.62 -9.57 7.76
C THR A 64 7.51 -10.66 7.16
N LEU A 65 7.08 -11.27 6.05
CA LEU A 65 7.85 -12.32 5.34
C LEU A 65 9.13 -11.78 4.71
N ILE A 66 9.12 -10.57 4.12
CA ILE A 66 10.34 -9.93 3.59
C ILE A 66 11.38 -9.76 4.70
N LEU A 67 10.98 -9.16 5.83
CA LEU A 67 11.88 -8.91 6.95
C LEU A 67 12.37 -10.22 7.57
N ARG A 68 11.47 -11.19 7.73
CA ARG A 68 11.83 -12.51 8.24
C ARG A 68 12.81 -13.23 7.32
N ALA A 69 12.62 -13.18 6.00
CA ALA A 69 13.53 -13.78 5.05
C ALA A 69 14.92 -13.15 5.13
N TYR A 70 15.04 -11.83 5.24
CA TYR A 70 16.33 -11.17 5.43
C TYR A 70 17.01 -11.59 6.73
N LYS A 71 16.28 -11.92 7.78
CA LYS A 71 16.86 -12.49 9.02
C LYS A 71 17.37 -13.91 8.79
N GLU A 72 16.60 -14.78 8.14
CA GLU A 72 17.02 -16.15 7.83
C GLU A 72 18.23 -16.20 6.88
N MET A 73 18.37 -15.20 5.99
CA MET A 73 19.52 -15.00 5.09
C MET A 73 20.72 -14.36 5.81
N GLY A 74 20.64 -14.03 7.11
CA GLY A 74 21.73 -13.41 7.88
C GLY A 74 22.01 -11.94 7.52
N ILE A 75 21.08 -11.27 6.85
CA ILE A 75 21.18 -9.85 6.46
C ILE A 75 20.77 -8.93 7.62
N MET A 76 19.83 -9.41 8.47
CA MET A 76 19.32 -8.70 9.64
C MET A 76 19.34 -9.59 10.86
N GLU A 77 19.42 -8.98 12.04
CA GLU A 77 19.31 -9.66 13.34
C GLU A 77 18.39 -8.90 14.29
N ASP A 78 18.04 -9.51 15.44
CA ASP A 78 17.18 -8.89 16.44
C ASP A 78 17.75 -7.54 16.91
N GLY A 79 16.88 -6.51 16.93
CA GLY A 79 17.22 -5.15 17.33
C GLY A 79 17.86 -4.31 16.23
N ASP A 80 18.05 -4.83 15.00
CA ASP A 80 18.44 -4.00 13.86
C ASP A 80 17.33 -3.02 13.52
N GLU A 81 17.70 -1.91 12.90
CA GLU A 81 16.83 -0.78 12.66
C GLU A 81 16.34 -0.74 11.19
N VAL A 82 15.06 -0.38 11.04
CA VAL A 82 14.42 -0.13 9.75
C VAL A 82 13.85 1.28 9.76
N ILE A 83 14.36 2.13 8.88
CA ILE A 83 13.84 3.49 8.68
C ILE A 83 12.51 3.41 7.94
N VAL A 84 11.49 4.15 8.42
CA VAL A 84 10.13 4.09 7.92
C VAL A 84 9.42 5.44 8.08
N PRO A 85 8.48 5.85 7.18
CA PRO A 85 7.74 7.09 7.36
C PRO A 85 6.83 7.03 8.59
N ALA A 86 6.81 8.12 9.37
CA ALA A 86 6.07 8.20 10.62
C ALA A 86 4.54 8.22 10.46
N ASN A 87 4.04 8.63 9.29
CA ASN A 87 2.61 8.74 8.98
C ASN A 87 2.02 7.52 8.26
N THR A 88 2.73 6.38 8.28
CA THR A 88 2.27 5.16 7.61
C THR A 88 1.07 4.51 8.29
N TYR A 89 0.43 3.57 7.60
CA TYR A 89 -0.51 2.64 8.24
C TYR A 89 0.22 1.72 9.21
N ILE A 90 -0.45 1.37 10.30
CA ILE A 90 0.14 0.60 11.41
C ILE A 90 0.79 -0.72 10.99
N ALA A 91 0.30 -1.36 9.90
CA ALA A 91 0.83 -2.63 9.41
C ALA A 91 2.33 -2.57 9.08
N THR A 92 2.81 -1.44 8.54
CA THR A 92 4.24 -1.25 8.25
C THR A 92 5.10 -1.34 9.51
N ILE A 93 4.63 -0.73 10.61
CA ILE A 93 5.32 -0.77 11.91
C ILE A 93 5.20 -2.14 12.56
N LEU A 94 4.01 -2.76 12.50
CA LEU A 94 3.77 -4.11 13.04
C LEU A 94 4.72 -5.13 12.40
N ALA A 95 4.91 -5.10 11.09
CA ALA A 95 5.81 -6.03 10.40
C ALA A 95 7.25 -5.95 10.92
N ILE A 96 7.72 -4.74 11.24
CA ILE A 96 9.05 -4.50 11.78
C ILE A 96 9.15 -5.08 13.19
N THR A 97 8.21 -4.73 14.08
CA THR A 97 8.25 -5.14 15.49
C THR A 97 7.95 -6.62 15.69
N GLU A 98 7.09 -7.25 14.86
CA GLU A 98 6.88 -8.71 14.86
C GLU A 98 8.16 -9.50 14.54
N ASN A 99 9.10 -8.89 13.84
CA ASN A 99 10.41 -9.49 13.54
C ASN A 99 11.49 -9.15 14.58
N ASN A 100 11.14 -8.57 15.72
CA ASN A 100 12.07 -8.08 16.74
C ASN A 100 13.06 -7.03 16.19
N LEU A 101 12.66 -6.31 15.14
CA LEU A 101 13.39 -5.19 14.58
C LEU A 101 12.84 -3.88 15.16
N LYS A 102 13.64 -2.81 15.06
CA LYS A 102 13.30 -1.49 15.61
C LYS A 102 12.90 -0.53 14.50
N PRO A 103 11.67 0.00 14.49
CA PRO A 103 11.29 1.06 13.56
C PRO A 103 11.95 2.39 13.95
N VAL A 104 12.56 3.05 12.98
CA VAL A 104 13.11 4.41 13.10
C VAL A 104 12.21 5.34 12.28
N LEU A 105 11.40 6.14 12.98
CA LEU A 105 10.39 6.97 12.35
C LEU A 105 11.01 8.25 11.78
N VAL A 106 10.76 8.50 10.50
CA VAL A 106 11.18 9.73 9.81
C VAL A 106 9.93 10.49 9.37
N GLU A 107 9.92 11.81 9.62
CA GLU A 107 8.82 12.68 9.22
C GLU A 107 8.54 12.62 7.72
N PRO A 108 7.27 12.73 7.31
CA PRO A 108 6.92 12.92 5.92
C PRO A 108 7.03 14.38 5.49
N ARG A 109 6.93 14.62 4.20
CA ARG A 109 6.65 15.95 3.64
C ARG A 109 5.14 16.19 3.66
N ILE A 110 4.74 17.38 4.10
CA ILE A 110 3.32 17.76 4.22
C ILE A 110 2.62 17.87 2.84
N ASP A 111 3.36 18.19 1.79
CA ASP A 111 2.85 18.41 0.43
C ASP A 111 2.66 17.11 -0.37
N THR A 112 3.40 16.05 -0.01
CA THR A 112 3.37 14.76 -0.73
C THR A 112 2.89 13.60 0.13
N PHE A 113 2.90 13.74 1.46
CA PHE A 113 2.64 12.68 2.45
C PHE A 113 3.67 11.53 2.42
N GLN A 114 4.71 11.64 1.59
CA GLN A 114 5.77 10.64 1.48
C GLN A 114 6.90 10.97 2.46
N ILE A 115 7.69 9.93 2.81
CA ILE A 115 8.88 10.12 3.66
C ILE A 115 9.75 11.28 3.14
N ASP A 116 10.22 12.15 4.03
CA ASP A 116 11.13 13.21 3.66
C ASP A 116 12.54 12.64 3.47
N ASP A 117 12.94 12.50 2.22
CA ASP A 117 14.24 11.92 1.84
C ASP A 117 15.44 12.76 2.28
N THR A 118 15.23 14.02 2.64
CA THR A 118 16.29 14.90 3.17
C THR A 118 16.64 14.58 4.61
N ARG A 119 15.75 13.88 5.34
CA ARG A 119 15.91 13.52 6.76
C ARG A 119 16.36 12.08 6.99
N ILE A 120 16.39 11.26 5.93
CA ILE A 120 16.69 9.82 6.06
C ILE A 120 18.13 9.61 6.56
N GLU A 121 19.08 10.35 5.98
CA GLU A 121 20.51 10.09 6.22
C GLU A 121 20.92 10.41 7.67
N GLU A 122 20.31 11.41 8.31
CA GLU A 122 20.53 11.74 9.72
C GLU A 122 19.98 10.68 10.70
N ALA A 123 19.05 9.85 10.24
CA ALA A 123 18.46 8.78 11.02
C ALA A 123 19.25 7.45 10.93
N ILE A 124 20.29 7.37 10.09
CA ILE A 124 21.08 6.16 9.90
C ILE A 124 22.04 5.96 11.06
N THR A 125 22.04 4.76 11.62
CA THR A 125 22.98 4.30 12.66
C THR A 125 23.75 3.05 12.19
N PRO A 126 24.77 2.60 12.93
CA PRO A 126 25.45 1.33 12.61
C PRO A 126 24.54 0.10 12.65
N ARG A 127 23.35 0.21 13.24
CA ARG A 127 22.33 -0.87 13.30
C ARG A 127 21.28 -0.79 12.18
N THR A 128 21.27 0.28 11.42
CA THR A 128 20.30 0.41 10.30
C THR A 128 20.62 -0.61 9.20
N ARG A 129 19.63 -1.38 8.78
CA ARG A 129 19.75 -2.41 7.72
C ARG A 129 18.86 -2.17 6.53
N ALA A 130 17.77 -1.42 6.71
CA ALA A 130 16.83 -1.15 5.63
C ALA A 130 16.20 0.23 5.74
N ILE A 131 15.75 0.71 4.58
CA ILE A 131 14.76 1.77 4.45
C ILE A 131 13.51 1.13 3.87
N MET A 132 12.39 1.25 4.58
CA MET A 132 11.08 0.79 4.11
C MET A 132 10.25 2.01 3.73
N ILE A 133 10.19 2.31 2.45
CA ILE A 133 9.35 3.40 1.93
C ILE A 133 7.91 2.91 1.78
N VAL A 134 6.95 3.80 1.99
CA VAL A 134 5.52 3.53 1.80
C VAL A 134 5.01 4.44 0.70
N HIS A 135 4.44 3.87 -0.35
CA HIS A 135 3.80 4.60 -1.43
C HIS A 135 2.40 5.04 -1.01
N LEU A 136 2.37 5.87 0.04
CA LEU A 136 1.13 6.23 0.73
C LEU A 136 0.17 6.96 -0.20
N TYR A 137 -1.12 6.64 -0.08
CA TYR A 137 -2.24 7.22 -0.85
C TYR A 137 -2.18 6.98 -2.36
N GLY A 138 -1.21 6.17 -2.83
CA GLY A 138 -1.04 5.86 -4.25
C GLY A 138 -0.02 6.73 -4.97
N LYS A 139 0.79 7.51 -4.23
CA LYS A 139 1.89 8.31 -4.77
C LYS A 139 3.22 7.60 -4.54
N CYS A 140 4.08 7.58 -5.56
CA CYS A 140 5.41 7.02 -5.43
C CYS A 140 6.25 7.81 -4.40
N ALA A 141 6.84 7.09 -3.44
CA ALA A 141 7.73 7.63 -2.41
C ALA A 141 9.22 7.54 -2.79
N TYR A 142 9.56 6.74 -3.80
CA TYR A 142 10.93 6.60 -4.26
C TYR A 142 11.46 7.90 -4.86
N THR A 143 12.70 8.23 -4.54
CA THR A 143 13.51 9.26 -5.18
C THR A 143 14.92 8.71 -5.47
N ASP A 144 15.63 9.30 -6.42
CA ASP A 144 17.01 8.91 -6.70
C ASP A 144 17.90 9.08 -5.46
N ARG A 145 17.61 10.08 -4.61
CA ARG A 145 18.31 10.28 -3.34
C ARG A 145 18.16 9.09 -2.40
N ILE A 146 16.97 8.51 -2.28
CA ILE A 146 16.75 7.30 -1.46
C ILE A 146 17.58 6.13 -2.01
N GLY A 147 17.54 5.94 -3.33
CA GLY A 147 18.37 4.92 -4.00
C GLY A 147 19.87 5.12 -3.75
N ASP A 148 20.35 6.36 -3.80
CA ASP A 148 21.74 6.71 -3.53
C ASP A 148 22.13 6.46 -2.07
N ILE A 149 21.27 6.82 -1.11
CA ILE A 149 21.48 6.54 0.30
C ILE A 149 21.59 5.03 0.53
N CYS A 150 20.67 4.23 0.00
CA CYS A 150 20.72 2.78 0.12
C CYS A 150 22.02 2.18 -0.41
N ARG A 151 22.49 2.65 -1.58
CA ARG A 151 23.76 2.18 -2.16
C ARG A 151 24.98 2.56 -1.31
N ARG A 152 25.07 3.82 -0.88
CA ARG A 152 26.20 4.32 -0.08
C ARG A 152 26.33 3.63 1.27
N HIS A 153 25.22 3.33 1.89
CA HIS A 153 25.16 2.74 3.24
C HIS A 153 24.90 1.23 3.23
N ASN A 154 24.87 0.59 2.04
CA ASN A 154 24.56 -0.85 1.86
C ASN A 154 23.25 -1.29 2.56
N LEU A 155 22.21 -0.47 2.45
CA LEU A 155 20.89 -0.73 3.05
C LEU A 155 19.97 -1.43 2.05
N ARG A 156 19.10 -2.29 2.55
CA ARG A 156 18.00 -2.86 1.76
C ARG A 156 16.90 -1.81 1.58
N LEU A 157 16.42 -1.63 0.36
CA LEU A 157 15.25 -0.81 0.07
C LEU A 157 14.03 -1.72 -0.05
N ILE A 158 13.06 -1.55 0.83
CA ILE A 158 11.80 -2.28 0.85
C ILE A 158 10.67 -1.31 0.48
N GLU A 159 9.79 -1.72 -0.42
CA GLU A 159 8.61 -0.94 -0.79
C GLU A 159 7.36 -1.51 -0.13
N ASP A 160 6.67 -0.73 0.69
CA ASP A 160 5.26 -0.99 1.00
C ASP A 160 4.41 -0.40 -0.14
N ASN A 161 4.02 -1.28 -1.06
CA ASN A 161 3.25 -0.93 -2.25
C ASN A 161 1.74 -1.21 -2.10
N ALA A 162 1.27 -1.39 -0.88
CA ALA A 162 -0.13 -1.76 -0.59
C ALA A 162 -1.17 -0.75 -1.12
N GLN A 163 -0.77 0.49 -1.40
CA GLN A 163 -1.66 1.56 -1.86
C GLN A 163 -1.32 2.09 -3.26
N ALA A 164 -0.34 1.50 -3.96
CA ALA A 164 0.17 2.12 -5.18
C ALA A 164 0.26 1.18 -6.39
N HIS A 165 -0.64 0.18 -6.47
CA HIS A 165 -0.68 -0.74 -7.60
C HIS A 165 -0.81 0.01 -8.94
N GLY A 166 0.20 -0.14 -9.81
CA GLY A 166 0.27 0.52 -11.12
C GLY A 166 0.85 1.93 -11.11
N CYS A 167 1.25 2.49 -9.95
CA CYS A 167 1.99 3.75 -9.88
C CYS A 167 3.37 3.60 -10.52
N LYS A 168 3.95 4.71 -10.99
CA LYS A 168 5.22 4.69 -11.71
C LYS A 168 6.19 5.75 -11.18
N TYR A 169 7.48 5.43 -11.28
CA TYR A 169 8.63 6.35 -11.23
C TYR A 169 9.36 6.25 -12.58
N GLY A 170 9.28 7.28 -13.39
CA GLY A 170 9.71 7.19 -14.78
C GLY A 170 8.96 6.08 -15.53
N ASN A 171 9.72 5.15 -16.13
CA ASN A 171 9.16 4.00 -16.85
C ASN A 171 8.99 2.74 -15.98
N ARG A 172 9.41 2.76 -14.72
CA ARG A 172 9.34 1.62 -13.80
C ARG A 172 8.10 1.73 -12.92
N ARG A 173 7.45 0.60 -12.64
CA ARG A 173 6.33 0.58 -11.67
C ARG A 173 6.86 0.50 -10.25
N THR A 174 6.14 1.12 -9.30
CA THR A 174 6.33 0.85 -7.87
C THR A 174 6.12 -0.64 -7.61
N GLY A 175 6.92 -1.18 -6.71
CA GLY A 175 7.01 -2.63 -6.51
C GLY A 175 8.21 -3.27 -7.24
N SER A 176 8.93 -2.49 -8.09
CA SER A 176 10.16 -2.91 -8.76
C SER A 176 11.34 -1.95 -8.53
N LEU A 177 11.18 -0.98 -7.64
CA LEU A 177 12.18 0.09 -7.45
C LEU A 177 13.21 -0.28 -6.39
N GLY A 178 12.81 -1.07 -5.38
CA GLY A 178 13.64 -1.58 -4.30
C GLY A 178 14.14 -3.01 -4.49
N ASN A 179 14.68 -3.57 -3.41
CA ASN A 179 15.11 -4.97 -3.35
C ASN A 179 13.93 -5.95 -3.26
N ALA A 180 12.87 -5.54 -2.56
CA ALA A 180 11.62 -6.27 -2.44
C ALA A 180 10.46 -5.31 -2.23
N ALA A 181 9.26 -5.72 -2.61
CA ALA A 181 8.04 -4.95 -2.36
C ALA A 181 6.92 -5.84 -1.84
N ALA A 182 6.16 -5.31 -0.88
CA ALA A 182 4.96 -5.91 -0.34
C ALA A 182 3.71 -5.31 -0.96
N HIS A 183 2.74 -6.16 -1.30
CA HIS A 183 1.47 -5.80 -1.90
C HIS A 183 0.32 -6.31 -1.04
N SER A 184 -0.74 -5.50 -0.91
CA SER A 184 -1.99 -5.88 -0.25
C SER A 184 -3.11 -5.89 -1.26
N PHE A 185 -3.86 -6.97 -1.31
CA PHE A 185 -5.04 -7.09 -2.16
C PHE A 185 -6.34 -7.04 -1.33
N TYR A 186 -6.32 -6.36 -0.17
CA TYR A 186 -7.54 -6.06 0.58
C TYR A 186 -8.60 -5.48 -0.36
N PRO A 187 -9.90 -5.81 -0.24
CA PRO A 187 -10.93 -5.48 -1.22
C PRO A 187 -11.03 -4.00 -1.62
N GLY A 188 -10.68 -3.09 -0.72
CA GLY A 188 -10.68 -1.64 -0.97
C GLY A 188 -9.47 -1.13 -1.75
N LYS A 189 -8.45 -1.95 -2.04
CA LYS A 189 -7.25 -1.54 -2.80
C LYS A 189 -7.56 -1.36 -4.27
N ASN A 190 -6.71 -0.59 -4.99
CA ASN A 190 -6.87 -0.38 -6.43
C ASN A 190 -6.90 -1.71 -7.20
N LEU A 191 -6.09 -2.67 -6.77
CA LEU A 191 -6.19 -4.07 -7.15
C LEU A 191 -6.64 -4.86 -5.91
N GLY A 192 -7.94 -5.02 -5.71
CA GLY A 192 -8.53 -5.68 -4.53
C GLY A 192 -9.13 -7.04 -4.89
N ALA A 193 -8.87 -8.04 -4.06
CA ALA A 193 -9.51 -9.36 -4.07
C ALA A 193 -10.95 -9.30 -3.54
N LEU A 194 -11.62 -10.43 -3.37
CA LEU A 194 -12.92 -10.56 -2.69
C LEU A 194 -12.78 -10.98 -1.22
N GLY A 195 -11.59 -10.84 -0.66
CA GLY A 195 -11.20 -11.13 0.71
C GLY A 195 -9.78 -10.67 0.93
N ASP A 196 -9.07 -11.23 1.90
CA ASP A 196 -7.66 -10.94 2.09
C ASP A 196 -6.80 -11.57 0.97
N GLY A 197 -5.69 -10.94 0.70
CA GLY A 197 -4.66 -11.36 -0.24
C GLY A 197 -3.46 -10.43 -0.18
N GLY A 198 -2.33 -10.95 -0.53
CA GLY A 198 -1.08 -10.20 -0.62
C GLY A 198 -0.07 -10.88 -1.54
N ALA A 199 1.00 -10.19 -1.83
CA ALA A 199 2.15 -10.76 -2.53
C ALA A 199 3.43 -10.02 -2.18
N VAL A 200 4.55 -10.68 -2.43
CA VAL A 200 5.88 -10.07 -2.48
C VAL A 200 6.40 -10.12 -3.90
N THR A 201 6.98 -9.01 -4.38
CA THR A 201 7.71 -8.96 -5.66
C THR A 201 9.18 -8.65 -5.42
N THR A 202 10.06 -9.31 -6.16
CA THR A 202 11.52 -9.15 -6.07
C THR A 202 12.23 -9.64 -7.32
N ASN A 203 13.47 -9.20 -7.53
CA ASN A 203 14.39 -9.75 -8.53
C ASN A 203 15.41 -10.73 -7.91
N ASP A 204 15.41 -10.89 -6.61
CA ASP A 204 16.29 -11.77 -5.86
C ASP A 204 15.66 -13.17 -5.72
N THR A 205 16.25 -14.15 -6.39
CA THR A 205 15.74 -15.52 -6.41
C THR A 205 15.82 -16.19 -5.04
N GLU A 206 16.93 -16.00 -4.30
CA GLU A 206 17.10 -16.58 -2.98
C GLU A 206 16.07 -16.01 -1.98
N LEU A 207 15.83 -14.70 -2.06
CA LEU A 207 14.79 -14.06 -1.25
C LEU A 207 13.40 -14.61 -1.60
N ALA A 208 13.07 -14.76 -2.89
CA ALA A 208 11.77 -15.29 -3.32
C ALA A 208 11.54 -16.73 -2.84
N GLU A 209 12.54 -17.60 -2.96
CA GLU A 209 12.49 -19.00 -2.49
C GLU A 209 12.35 -19.06 -0.96
N THR A 210 13.12 -18.25 -0.22
CA THR A 210 13.03 -18.17 1.24
C THR A 210 11.65 -17.70 1.69
N ILE A 211 11.09 -16.67 1.04
CA ILE A 211 9.73 -16.18 1.33
C ILE A 211 8.68 -17.26 1.02
N ALA A 212 8.78 -17.94 -0.11
CA ALA A 212 7.85 -19.00 -0.48
C ALA A 212 7.86 -20.15 0.55
N ALA A 213 9.04 -20.54 1.02
CA ALA A 213 9.17 -21.54 2.08
C ALA A 213 8.56 -21.04 3.39
N LEU A 214 8.92 -19.83 3.85
CA LEU A 214 8.40 -19.22 5.08
C LEU A 214 6.88 -19.09 5.08
N ALA A 215 6.28 -18.71 3.96
CA ALA A 215 4.83 -18.58 3.78
C ALA A 215 4.09 -19.92 3.84
N ASN A 216 4.80 -21.03 3.63
CA ASN A 216 4.27 -22.38 3.66
C ASN A 216 4.91 -23.22 4.78
N TYR A 217 4.76 -22.78 6.04
CA TYR A 217 5.28 -23.43 7.26
C TYR A 217 6.81 -23.58 7.33
N GLY A 218 7.57 -22.92 6.46
CA GLY A 218 9.02 -23.08 6.33
C GLY A 218 9.45 -24.28 5.50
N SER A 219 8.55 -24.81 4.67
CA SER A 219 8.78 -26.04 3.91
C SER A 219 9.48 -25.75 2.57
N SER A 220 10.69 -26.31 2.40
CA SER A 220 11.41 -26.31 1.12
C SER A 220 10.94 -27.43 0.18
N ARG A 221 10.47 -28.53 0.74
CA ARG A 221 9.88 -29.68 0.03
C ARG A 221 8.92 -30.42 0.94
N LYS A 222 8.01 -31.19 0.37
CA LYS A 222 6.95 -31.90 1.12
C LYS A 222 7.48 -32.59 2.36
N TYR A 223 6.97 -32.20 3.54
CA TYR A 223 7.32 -32.68 4.89
C TYR A 223 8.76 -32.41 5.35
N VAL A 224 9.49 -31.50 4.69
CA VAL A 224 10.79 -31.02 5.13
C VAL A 224 10.70 -29.52 5.40
N PHE A 225 11.04 -29.10 6.62
CA PHE A 225 10.88 -27.74 7.10
C PHE A 225 12.25 -27.18 7.47
N ASP A 226 12.78 -26.27 6.66
CA ASP A 226 14.10 -25.67 6.87
C ASP A 226 14.00 -24.42 7.77
N TYR A 227 12.81 -23.81 7.84
CA TYR A 227 12.56 -22.61 8.61
C TYR A 227 11.37 -22.79 9.55
N LYS A 228 11.29 -21.95 10.62
CA LYS A 228 10.08 -21.79 11.42
C LYS A 228 9.15 -20.82 10.70
N GLY A 229 8.42 -21.32 9.72
CA GLY A 229 7.53 -20.52 8.89
C GLY A 229 6.13 -20.33 9.47
N ARG A 230 5.24 -19.80 8.64
CA ARG A 230 3.82 -19.56 8.96
C ARG A 230 2.92 -20.07 7.84
N ASN A 231 1.62 -20.14 8.09
CA ASN A 231 0.63 -20.39 7.04
C ASN A 231 0.15 -19.05 6.49
N SER A 232 0.70 -18.64 5.35
CA SER A 232 0.33 -17.40 4.67
C SER A 232 0.40 -17.59 3.17
N ARG A 233 -0.71 -17.99 2.55
CA ARG A 233 -0.82 -18.31 1.13
C ARG A 233 -1.94 -17.51 0.50
N LEU A 234 -1.83 -17.20 -0.79
CA LEU A 234 -2.91 -16.62 -1.55
C LEU A 234 -3.83 -17.75 -2.05
N ASP A 235 -5.13 -17.64 -1.74
CA ASP A 235 -6.13 -18.61 -2.19
C ASP A 235 -6.37 -18.56 -3.69
N GLU A 236 -6.65 -19.71 -4.32
CA GLU A 236 -6.92 -19.81 -5.76
C GLU A 236 -8.10 -18.94 -6.20
N VAL A 237 -9.14 -18.84 -5.38
CA VAL A 237 -10.31 -17.98 -5.66
C VAL A 237 -9.88 -16.51 -5.73
N GLN A 238 -9.06 -16.06 -4.79
CA GLN A 238 -8.58 -14.68 -4.78
C GLN A 238 -7.64 -14.41 -5.97
N ALA A 239 -6.75 -15.35 -6.28
CA ALA A 239 -5.85 -15.27 -7.42
C ALA A 239 -6.64 -15.17 -8.74
N ALA A 240 -7.67 -16.00 -8.94
CA ALA A 240 -8.52 -15.98 -10.12
C ALA A 240 -9.22 -14.62 -10.30
N VAL A 241 -9.76 -14.04 -9.21
CA VAL A 241 -10.38 -12.71 -9.21
C VAL A 241 -9.35 -11.62 -9.54
N LEU A 242 -8.17 -11.69 -8.93
CA LEU A 242 -7.10 -10.71 -9.16
C LEU A 242 -6.60 -10.73 -10.60
N ARG A 243 -6.51 -11.89 -11.26
CA ARG A 243 -6.18 -12.02 -12.69
C ARG A 243 -7.18 -11.28 -13.58
N VAL A 244 -8.48 -11.36 -13.27
CA VAL A 244 -9.50 -10.59 -13.99
C VAL A 244 -9.24 -9.09 -13.80
N LYS A 245 -9.15 -8.61 -12.58
CA LYS A 245 -9.02 -7.18 -12.25
C LYS A 245 -7.69 -6.58 -12.72
N LEU A 246 -6.60 -7.35 -12.74
CA LEU A 246 -5.30 -6.89 -13.18
C LEU A 246 -5.32 -6.37 -14.63
N ARG A 247 -6.11 -6.98 -15.48
CA ARG A 247 -6.26 -6.57 -16.89
C ARG A 247 -6.84 -5.15 -17.05
N TYR A 248 -7.61 -4.69 -16.07
CA TYR A 248 -8.30 -3.40 -16.09
C TYR A 248 -7.65 -2.33 -15.22
N LEU A 249 -6.65 -2.70 -14.41
CA LEU A 249 -6.06 -1.83 -13.39
C LEU A 249 -5.54 -0.49 -13.94
N ASP A 250 -4.86 -0.48 -15.08
CA ASP A 250 -4.34 0.77 -15.67
C ASP A 250 -5.47 1.69 -16.15
N ALA A 251 -6.55 1.15 -16.68
CA ALA A 251 -7.74 1.92 -17.09
C ALA A 251 -8.47 2.49 -15.85
N ASP A 252 -8.65 1.70 -14.81
CA ASP A 252 -9.25 2.13 -13.55
C ASP A 252 -8.43 3.23 -12.87
N ASN A 253 -7.10 3.08 -12.84
CA ASN A 253 -6.20 4.10 -12.33
C ASN A 253 -6.25 5.40 -13.16
N SER A 254 -6.41 5.29 -14.48
CA SER A 254 -6.56 6.45 -15.34
C SER A 254 -7.88 7.20 -15.04
N ARG A 255 -8.98 6.48 -14.80
CA ARG A 255 -10.24 7.08 -14.38
C ARG A 255 -10.14 7.77 -13.02
N ARG A 256 -9.50 7.14 -12.02
CA ARG A 256 -9.21 7.74 -10.71
C ARG A 256 -8.40 9.04 -10.87
N ARG A 257 -7.36 9.01 -11.70
CA ARG A 257 -6.53 10.20 -11.99
C ARG A 257 -7.34 11.34 -12.61
N ASN A 258 -8.22 11.04 -13.55
CA ASN A 258 -9.07 12.06 -14.18
C ASN A 258 -10.01 12.73 -13.17
N ILE A 259 -10.56 11.98 -12.20
CA ILE A 259 -11.39 12.56 -11.12
C ILE A 259 -10.51 13.42 -10.20
N ALA A 260 -9.33 12.94 -9.82
CA ALA A 260 -8.40 13.69 -8.98
C ALA A 260 -7.97 15.03 -9.61
N LEU A 261 -7.73 15.04 -10.93
CA LEU A 261 -7.40 16.26 -11.66
C LEU A 261 -8.57 17.27 -11.64
N GLN A 262 -9.82 16.82 -11.79
CA GLN A 262 -11.00 17.69 -11.64
C GLN A 262 -11.11 18.26 -10.23
N TYR A 263 -10.85 17.47 -9.18
CA TYR A 263 -10.81 17.95 -7.80
C TYR A 263 -9.74 19.03 -7.61
N ALA A 264 -8.51 18.75 -8.03
CA ALA A 264 -7.38 19.68 -7.87
C ALA A 264 -7.57 21.00 -8.65
N GLU A 265 -8.23 20.96 -9.81
CA GLU A 265 -8.48 22.14 -10.65
C GLU A 265 -9.67 22.98 -10.17
N ARG A 266 -10.74 22.33 -9.70
CA ARG A 266 -12.05 22.98 -9.52
C ARG A 266 -12.45 23.25 -8.08
N ILE A 267 -11.78 22.62 -7.09
CA ILE A 267 -11.96 22.94 -5.69
C ILE A 267 -11.09 24.16 -5.38
N GLN A 268 -11.73 25.31 -5.06
CA GLN A 268 -11.06 26.60 -4.87
C GLN A 268 -11.19 27.13 -3.43
N ASN A 269 -11.68 26.31 -2.50
CA ASN A 269 -11.85 26.69 -1.10
C ASN A 269 -10.49 26.81 -0.40
N LYS A 270 -10.13 28.03 0.03
CA LYS A 270 -8.86 28.35 0.68
C LYS A 270 -8.69 27.75 2.09
N ARG A 271 -9.76 27.21 2.70
CA ARG A 271 -9.70 26.47 3.97
C ARG A 271 -9.14 25.05 3.78
N LEU A 272 -9.07 24.58 2.53
CA LEU A 272 -8.64 23.24 2.17
C LEU A 272 -7.27 23.28 1.50
N GLN A 273 -6.35 22.45 1.96
CA GLN A 273 -5.11 22.17 1.24
C GLN A 273 -5.28 20.86 0.47
N LEU A 274 -5.20 20.96 -0.85
CA LEU A 274 -5.33 19.83 -1.77
C LEU A 274 -3.98 19.34 -2.27
N PRO A 275 -3.87 18.09 -2.72
CA PRO A 275 -2.73 17.65 -3.50
C PRO A 275 -2.54 18.53 -4.74
N SER A 276 -1.28 18.82 -5.09
CA SER A 276 -0.97 19.63 -6.27
C SER A 276 -1.38 18.93 -7.58
N MET A 277 -1.53 19.70 -8.66
CA MET A 277 -1.77 19.14 -10.00
C MET A 277 -0.68 18.13 -10.40
N GLU A 278 0.58 18.38 -10.04
CA GLU A 278 1.68 17.46 -10.34
C GLU A 278 1.58 16.16 -9.53
N TYR A 279 1.20 16.26 -8.25
CA TYR A 279 0.87 15.08 -7.45
C TYR A 279 -0.23 14.26 -8.11
N CYS A 280 -1.31 14.91 -8.55
CA CYS A 280 -2.47 14.24 -9.15
C CYS A 280 -2.12 13.53 -10.47
N LYS A 281 -1.25 14.09 -11.30
CA LYS A 281 -0.77 13.45 -12.53
C LYS A 281 0.03 12.18 -12.28
N GLN A 282 0.78 12.13 -11.19
CA GLN A 282 1.74 11.06 -10.88
C GLN A 282 1.20 9.97 -9.94
N SER A 283 0.04 10.19 -9.30
CA SER A 283 -0.56 9.25 -8.36
C SER A 283 -1.57 8.31 -9.04
N VAL A 284 -1.78 7.13 -8.45
CA VAL A 284 -2.89 6.24 -8.79
C VAL A 284 -4.10 6.43 -7.87
N HIS A 285 -3.99 7.38 -6.94
CA HIS A 285 -5.07 7.79 -6.04
C HIS A 285 -5.83 6.63 -5.40
N HIS A 286 -5.13 5.86 -4.57
CA HIS A 286 -5.81 4.92 -3.69
C HIS A 286 -6.86 5.64 -2.85
N ILE A 287 -6.48 6.81 -2.33
CA ILE A 287 -7.38 7.79 -1.72
C ILE A 287 -7.05 9.20 -2.25
N PHE A 288 -7.94 10.16 -2.01
CA PHE A 288 -7.70 11.58 -2.26
C PHE A 288 -7.72 12.33 -0.92
N PRO A 289 -6.55 12.65 -0.34
CA PRO A 289 -6.45 13.33 0.93
C PRO A 289 -6.67 14.84 0.77
N VAL A 290 -7.39 15.42 1.73
CA VAL A 290 -7.57 16.88 1.85
C VAL A 290 -7.15 17.26 3.27
N LEU A 291 -6.29 18.27 3.45
CA LEU A 291 -5.98 18.79 4.77
C LEU A 291 -6.91 19.97 5.10
N CYS A 292 -7.54 19.91 6.27
CA CYS A 292 -8.43 20.93 6.78
C CYS A 292 -8.26 21.09 8.30
N LYS A 293 -7.95 22.29 8.78
CA LYS A 293 -7.84 22.54 10.22
C LYS A 293 -9.14 22.26 10.98
N GLN A 294 -10.28 22.41 10.31
CA GLN A 294 -11.61 22.07 10.83
C GLN A 294 -12.08 20.71 10.26
N ARG A 295 -11.21 19.70 10.24
CA ARG A 295 -11.46 18.39 9.63
C ARG A 295 -12.78 17.77 10.08
N ASP A 296 -13.08 17.77 11.37
CA ASP A 296 -14.28 17.14 11.94
C ASP A 296 -15.56 17.91 11.56
N GLU A 297 -15.49 19.25 11.46
CA GLU A 297 -16.59 20.08 10.95
C GLU A 297 -16.85 19.81 9.48
N LEU A 298 -15.78 19.69 8.66
CA LEU A 298 -15.88 19.34 7.25
C LEU A 298 -16.48 17.96 7.07
N GLN A 299 -16.05 16.96 7.84
CA GLN A 299 -16.58 15.60 7.80
C GLN A 299 -18.08 15.58 8.11
N LYS A 300 -18.50 16.28 9.18
CA LYS A 300 -19.91 16.41 9.56
C LYS A 300 -20.72 17.10 8.47
N TYR A 301 -20.25 18.24 7.96
CA TYR A 301 -20.91 18.97 6.90
C TYR A 301 -21.13 18.13 5.65
N LEU A 302 -20.12 17.39 5.19
CA LEU A 302 -20.24 16.51 4.02
C LEU A 302 -21.25 15.38 4.27
N LEU A 303 -21.22 14.78 5.45
CA LEU A 303 -22.16 13.70 5.81
C LEU A 303 -23.61 14.21 5.83
N GLU A 304 -23.87 15.38 6.43
CA GLU A 304 -25.21 16.02 6.47
C GLU A 304 -25.72 16.37 5.05
N ASN A 305 -24.80 16.60 4.11
CA ASN A 305 -25.11 16.84 2.70
C ASN A 305 -25.01 15.58 1.81
N GLY A 306 -25.00 14.40 2.43
CA GLY A 306 -25.10 13.13 1.73
C GLY A 306 -23.81 12.59 1.14
N VAL A 307 -22.62 13.03 1.60
CA VAL A 307 -21.31 12.53 1.17
C VAL A 307 -20.58 11.88 2.33
N GLN A 308 -20.25 10.59 2.22
CA GLN A 308 -19.43 9.87 3.18
C GLN A 308 -17.94 10.13 2.93
N THR A 309 -17.18 10.28 4.02
CA THR A 309 -15.72 10.48 4.00
C THR A 309 -15.05 9.55 5.01
N GLN A 310 -13.73 9.42 4.94
CA GLN A 310 -12.93 8.65 5.91
C GLN A 310 -11.69 9.43 6.33
N VAL A 311 -11.08 9.02 7.44
CA VAL A 311 -9.82 9.59 7.94
C VAL A 311 -8.72 8.53 7.85
N HIS A 312 -7.63 8.81 7.16
CA HIS A 312 -6.47 7.91 7.01
C HIS A 312 -5.18 8.58 7.49
N TYR A 313 -4.85 8.52 8.82
CA TYR A 313 -5.55 7.76 9.87
C TYR A 313 -5.75 8.68 11.09
N PRO A 314 -6.70 8.43 12.00
CA PRO A 314 -7.01 9.38 13.08
C PRO A 314 -5.90 9.49 14.13
N ILE A 315 -5.09 8.45 14.31
CA ILE A 315 -4.02 8.38 15.33
C ILE A 315 -2.74 7.88 14.65
N PRO A 316 -1.62 8.64 14.70
CA PRO A 316 -0.37 8.20 14.12
C PRO A 316 0.25 7.02 14.89
N PRO A 317 1.11 6.19 14.25
CA PRO A 317 1.67 5.00 14.85
C PRO A 317 2.32 5.22 16.21
N HIS A 318 3.14 6.27 16.38
CA HIS A 318 3.84 6.58 17.63
C HIS A 318 2.92 7.02 18.78
N ARG A 319 1.65 7.33 18.51
CA ARG A 319 0.64 7.68 19.52
C ARG A 319 -0.33 6.54 19.81
N GLN A 320 -0.17 5.40 19.16
CA GLN A 320 -1.00 4.22 19.41
C GLN A 320 -0.65 3.59 20.77
N LEU A 321 -1.66 3.10 21.50
CA LEU A 321 -1.47 2.50 22.83
C LEU A 321 -0.56 1.26 22.82
N CYS A 322 -0.47 0.56 21.70
CA CYS A 322 0.42 -0.59 21.54
C CYS A 322 1.91 -0.20 21.41
N TYR A 323 2.22 1.08 21.18
CA TYR A 323 3.58 1.62 21.02
C TYR A 323 3.89 2.72 22.03
N LYS A 324 3.64 2.44 23.31
CA LYS A 324 3.89 3.40 24.42
C LYS A 324 5.34 3.87 24.49
N GLU A 325 6.28 3.04 24.09
CA GLU A 325 7.70 3.34 24.03
C GLU A 325 8.06 4.42 23.00
N MET A 326 7.19 4.67 22.04
CA MET A 326 7.36 5.73 21.03
C MET A 326 6.62 7.03 21.38
N ALA A 327 5.79 7.05 22.45
CA ALA A 327 4.87 8.13 22.76
C ALA A 327 5.54 9.50 22.99
N GLU A 328 6.80 9.51 23.43
CA GLU A 328 7.56 10.74 23.69
C GLU A 328 8.18 11.36 22.43
N GLN A 329 8.12 10.68 21.29
CA GLN A 329 8.65 11.19 20.03
C GLN A 329 7.82 12.41 19.54
N LYS A 330 8.52 13.45 19.13
CA LYS A 330 7.90 14.68 18.58
C LYS A 330 7.98 14.66 17.06
N LEU A 331 6.85 14.43 16.44
CA LEU A 331 6.71 14.29 14.98
C LEU A 331 5.62 15.27 14.48
N PRO A 332 5.90 16.60 14.51
CA PRO A 332 4.88 17.61 14.32
C PRO A 332 4.21 17.57 12.94
N ILE A 333 4.91 17.22 11.86
CA ILE A 333 4.32 17.12 10.52
C ILE A 333 3.39 15.91 10.45
N THR A 334 3.82 14.77 11.00
CA THR A 334 2.99 13.57 11.12
C THR A 334 1.73 13.86 11.93
N GLU A 335 1.89 14.48 13.12
CA GLU A 335 0.77 14.82 14.01
C GLU A 335 -0.22 15.79 13.33
N GLN A 336 0.29 16.78 12.57
CA GLN A 336 -0.55 17.69 11.80
C GLN A 336 -1.33 16.96 10.70
N ILE A 337 -0.68 16.07 9.93
CA ILE A 337 -1.37 15.29 8.89
C ILE A 337 -2.51 14.48 9.50
N HIS A 338 -2.26 13.77 10.60
CA HIS A 338 -3.28 12.93 11.25
C HIS A 338 -4.42 13.74 11.89
N ALA A 339 -4.16 14.99 12.30
CA ALA A 339 -5.17 15.89 12.81
C ALA A 339 -6.05 16.52 11.71
N GLU A 340 -5.47 16.81 10.54
CA GLU A 340 -6.10 17.63 9.50
C GLU A 340 -6.59 16.79 8.29
N GLU A 341 -6.11 15.54 8.08
CA GLU A 341 -6.44 14.74 6.92
C GLU A 341 -7.89 14.27 6.93
N LEU A 342 -8.57 14.47 5.80
CA LEU A 342 -9.85 13.88 5.45
C LEU A 342 -9.79 13.33 4.04
N SER A 343 -10.07 12.04 3.89
CA SER A 343 -10.17 11.40 2.58
C SER A 343 -11.58 11.56 2.02
N ILE A 344 -11.70 12.25 0.90
CA ILE A 344 -12.97 12.40 0.17
C ILE A 344 -13.15 11.26 -0.83
N PRO A 345 -14.41 10.96 -1.26
CA PRO A 345 -14.65 9.88 -2.20
C PRO A 345 -13.85 10.05 -3.48
N LEU A 346 -13.09 9.02 -3.85
CA LEU A 346 -12.44 8.90 -5.13
C LEU A 346 -12.29 7.43 -5.49
N ASN A 347 -13.05 6.96 -6.45
CA ASN A 347 -12.96 5.60 -6.99
C ASN A 347 -13.46 5.58 -8.44
N GLN A 348 -13.15 4.49 -9.16
CA GLN A 348 -13.47 4.37 -10.58
C GLN A 348 -14.97 4.23 -10.90
N THR A 349 -15.84 4.06 -9.89
CA THR A 349 -17.28 3.92 -10.09
C THR A 349 -18.07 5.22 -9.90
N LEU A 350 -17.44 6.30 -9.41
CA LEU A 350 -18.10 7.60 -9.25
C LEU A 350 -18.61 8.11 -10.60
N THR A 351 -19.85 8.57 -10.59
CA THR A 351 -20.44 9.26 -11.75
C THR A 351 -19.95 10.70 -11.83
N GLN A 352 -20.09 11.32 -13.00
CA GLN A 352 -19.72 12.74 -13.17
C GLN A 352 -20.60 13.64 -12.30
N GLU A 353 -21.89 13.32 -12.11
CA GLU A 353 -22.81 14.06 -11.24
C GLU A 353 -22.36 14.00 -9.76
N GLU A 354 -21.90 12.84 -9.29
CA GLU A 354 -21.35 12.70 -7.93
C GLU A 354 -20.07 13.52 -7.75
N VAL A 355 -19.18 13.53 -8.75
CA VAL A 355 -17.97 14.37 -8.76
C VAL A 355 -18.32 15.85 -8.67
N GLU A 356 -19.30 16.33 -9.50
CA GLU A 356 -19.79 17.70 -9.46
C GLU A 356 -20.37 18.08 -8.10
N THR A 357 -21.16 17.18 -7.51
CA THR A 357 -21.74 17.36 -6.18
C THR A 357 -20.68 17.56 -5.10
N ILE A 358 -19.65 16.68 -5.10
CA ILE A 358 -18.53 16.76 -4.14
C ILE A 358 -17.79 18.10 -4.29
N ILE A 359 -17.44 18.49 -5.53
CA ILE A 359 -16.77 19.77 -5.81
C ILE A 359 -17.63 20.96 -5.32
N GLY A 360 -18.92 20.93 -5.64
CA GLY A 360 -19.85 21.99 -5.23
C GLY A 360 -19.97 22.15 -3.73
N LEU A 361 -20.02 21.05 -2.98
CA LEU A 361 -20.08 21.07 -1.52
C LEU A 361 -18.76 21.56 -0.90
N LEU A 362 -17.61 21.08 -1.39
CA LEU A 362 -16.31 21.53 -0.87
C LEU A 362 -16.04 23.00 -1.12
N ASN A 363 -16.54 23.56 -2.21
CA ASN A 363 -16.43 25.01 -2.49
C ASN A 363 -17.36 25.86 -1.64
N LYS A 364 -18.43 25.30 -1.08
CA LYS A 364 -19.40 26.00 -0.22
C LYS A 364 -19.05 25.91 1.28
N PHE A 365 -18.25 24.93 1.70
CA PHE A 365 -17.81 24.77 3.08
C PHE A 365 -16.90 25.95 3.48
#